data_d69d7d2f888f0ae3d59ff643b3d19e8f
#
_entry.id   d69d7d2f888f0ae3d59ff643b3d19e8f
#
_cell.length_a   1.000
_cell.length_b   1.000
_cell.length_c   1.000
_cell.angle_alpha   90.00
_cell.angle_beta   90.00
_cell.angle_gamma   90.00
#
_symmetry.space_group_name_H-M   'P 1'
#
loop_
_entity.id
_entity.type
_entity.pdbx_description
1 polymer ?
#
loop_
_entity_poly.entity_id
_entity_poly.type
_entity_poly.pdbx_seq_one_letter_code
_entity_poly.pdbx_strand_id
1 'polypeptide(L)'
;MRRTAVFVDHANLNACVRNRGLEVDYYDLKDYLAQEQEGRMPLEAFCYVAIDPRNEHRLDREILRMQEDGWLVKTKMGAPRPDGGFKCNVDVEMAIDVIAFTYDAKPDIVVIVSGDQDFAAVVRKLRERGVRVEVAAFPENVSHILLNEASGFINLEKYFEEAGRFHESDDGSESGGDPKAVESEPFFKKFRKLLKKDDKEGDGSEDYEPDDDVCDEDTDGLREECTRDIPRSMDYF
;
A
#
# COMPACT_ATOMS: atom_id res chain seq x y z
N MET A 1 23.88 4.15 -8.95
CA MET A 1 23.00 3.25 -8.18
C MET A 1 21.79 4.04 -7.72
N ARG A 2 20.59 3.53 -7.90
CA ARG A 2 19.34 4.18 -7.43
C ARG A 2 19.02 3.73 -6.02
N ARG A 3 18.77 4.67 -5.12
CA ARG A 3 18.46 4.39 -3.71
C ARG A 3 16.99 4.06 -3.57
N THR A 4 16.68 2.90 -3.01
CA THR A 4 15.32 2.40 -2.87
C THR A 4 14.93 2.35 -1.40
N ALA A 5 13.79 2.95 -1.03
CA ALA A 5 13.17 2.81 0.28
C ALA A 5 11.92 1.94 0.17
N VAL A 6 11.73 1.01 1.10
CA VAL A 6 10.63 0.05 1.11
C VAL A 6 9.75 0.29 2.33
N PHE A 7 8.43 0.28 2.12
CA PHE A 7 7.43 0.46 3.18
C PHE A 7 6.37 -0.63 3.07
N VAL A 8 6.22 -1.44 4.10
CA VAL A 8 5.34 -2.61 4.13
C VAL A 8 4.18 -2.39 5.08
N ASP A 9 2.96 -2.47 4.56
CA ASP A 9 1.75 -2.69 5.32
C ASP A 9 1.66 -4.19 5.64
N HIS A 10 2.10 -4.55 6.85
CA HIS A 10 2.14 -5.93 7.29
C HIS A 10 0.75 -6.59 7.30
N ALA A 11 -0.30 -5.86 7.68
CA ALA A 11 -1.64 -6.41 7.77
C ALA A 11 -2.17 -6.81 6.40
N ASN A 12 -1.98 -5.96 5.39
CA ASN A 12 -2.39 -6.19 4.00
C ASN A 12 -1.60 -7.36 3.39
N LEU A 13 -0.27 -7.34 3.50
CA LEU A 13 0.61 -8.42 3.01
C LEU A 13 0.25 -9.76 3.66
N ASN A 14 0.17 -9.79 5.00
CA ASN A 14 -0.03 -11.02 5.76
C ASN A 14 -1.42 -11.64 5.53
N ALA A 15 -2.46 -10.82 5.33
CA ALA A 15 -3.78 -11.32 4.95
C ALA A 15 -3.73 -12.07 3.61
N CYS A 16 -3.03 -11.50 2.61
CA CYS A 16 -2.87 -12.12 1.29
C CYS A 16 -2.06 -13.42 1.35
N VAL A 17 -0.97 -13.42 2.10
CA VAL A 17 -0.06 -14.57 2.24
C VAL A 17 -0.73 -15.73 2.97
N ARG A 18 -1.39 -15.45 4.10
CA ARG A 18 -2.09 -16.49 4.89
C ARG A 18 -3.24 -17.14 4.14
N ASN A 19 -3.99 -16.36 3.36
CA ASN A 19 -5.08 -16.91 2.55
C ASN A 19 -4.61 -17.92 1.48
N ARG A 20 -3.30 -17.89 1.17
CA ARG A 20 -2.65 -18.80 0.21
C ARG A 20 -1.82 -19.90 0.87
N GLY A 21 -1.79 -19.94 2.20
CA GLY A 21 -0.95 -20.88 2.93
C GLY A 21 0.55 -20.66 2.76
N LEU A 22 0.95 -19.44 2.41
CA LEU A 22 2.34 -19.06 2.19
C LEU A 22 2.96 -18.48 3.46
N GLU A 23 4.28 -18.45 3.52
CA GLU A 23 5.07 -17.81 4.57
C GLU A 23 6.02 -16.77 3.94
N VAL A 24 6.20 -15.64 4.62
CA VAL A 24 7.12 -14.59 4.18
C VAL A 24 8.50 -14.83 4.78
N ASP A 25 9.51 -14.84 3.93
CA ASP A 25 10.89 -14.65 4.33
C ASP A 25 11.23 -13.17 4.16
N TYR A 26 11.37 -12.49 5.29
CA TYR A 26 11.57 -11.04 5.27
C TYR A 26 12.96 -10.62 4.78
N TYR A 27 13.97 -11.49 4.93
CA TYR A 27 15.29 -11.25 4.38
C TYR A 27 15.25 -11.23 2.85
N ASP A 28 14.76 -12.32 2.25
CA ASP A 28 14.63 -12.44 0.79
C ASP A 28 13.67 -11.40 0.20
N LEU A 29 12.55 -11.14 0.90
CA LEU A 29 11.58 -10.15 0.43
C LEU A 29 12.19 -8.75 0.33
N LYS A 30 13.04 -8.36 1.28
CA LYS A 30 13.72 -7.07 1.26
C LYS A 30 14.59 -6.94 0.02
N ASP A 31 15.41 -7.95 -0.27
CA ASP A 31 16.31 -7.94 -1.42
C ASP A 31 15.54 -7.95 -2.74
N TYR A 32 14.47 -8.74 -2.81
CA TYR A 32 13.58 -8.76 -3.98
C TYR A 32 12.93 -7.41 -4.24
N LEU A 33 12.40 -6.75 -3.22
CA LEU A 33 11.75 -5.44 -3.33
C LEU A 33 12.74 -4.32 -3.64
N ALA A 34 13.94 -4.39 -3.07
CA ALA A 34 15.02 -3.46 -3.37
C ALA A 34 15.62 -3.67 -4.76
N GLN A 35 15.44 -4.86 -5.35
CA GLN A 35 15.95 -5.26 -6.67
C GLN A 35 17.43 -4.91 -6.86
N GLU A 36 18.27 -5.36 -5.94
CA GLU A 36 19.70 -5.08 -5.96
C GLU A 36 20.37 -5.48 -7.28
N GLN A 37 19.91 -6.58 -7.91
CA GLN A 37 20.41 -7.07 -9.18
C GLN A 37 20.21 -6.10 -10.35
N GLU A 38 19.25 -5.18 -10.23
CA GLU A 38 18.98 -4.15 -11.25
C GLU A 38 19.76 -2.84 -11.04
N GLY A 39 20.80 -2.87 -10.22
CA GLY A 39 21.63 -1.69 -9.89
C GLY A 39 20.92 -0.72 -8.96
N ARG A 40 20.01 -1.22 -8.16
CA ARG A 40 19.39 -0.51 -7.04
C ARG A 40 20.19 -0.79 -5.76
N MET A 41 20.04 0.08 -4.79
CA MET A 41 20.65 -0.04 -3.46
C MET A 41 19.55 0.17 -2.41
N PRO A 42 19.32 -0.79 -1.50
CA PRO A 42 18.40 -0.56 -0.40
C PRO A 42 18.92 0.61 0.45
N LEU A 43 18.07 1.58 0.69
CA LEU A 43 18.34 2.71 1.56
C LEU A 43 17.82 2.42 2.96
N GLU A 44 16.56 2.01 3.04
CA GLU A 44 15.89 1.64 4.29
C GLU A 44 14.64 0.80 4.00
N ALA A 45 14.27 -0.06 4.92
CA ALA A 45 13.07 -0.90 4.85
C ALA A 45 12.25 -0.81 6.13
N PHE A 46 11.01 -0.38 6.00
CA PHE A 46 10.05 -0.20 7.10
C PHE A 46 8.94 -1.23 7.03
N CYS A 47 8.55 -1.78 8.17
CA CYS A 47 7.39 -2.64 8.28
C CYS A 47 6.45 -2.13 9.37
N TYR A 48 5.19 -1.90 9.03
CA TYR A 48 4.16 -1.35 9.91
C TYR A 48 3.23 -2.45 10.39
N VAL A 49 3.26 -2.72 11.68
CA VAL A 49 2.58 -3.87 12.30
C VAL A 49 1.51 -3.42 13.27
N ALA A 50 0.26 -3.78 12.97
CA ALA A 50 -0.86 -3.58 13.87
C ALA A 50 -0.91 -4.70 14.92
N ILE A 51 -0.93 -4.33 16.20
CA ILE A 51 -0.97 -5.25 17.33
C ILE A 51 -2.40 -5.38 17.88
N ASP A 52 -2.89 -6.61 17.99
CA ASP A 52 -4.16 -6.89 18.67
C ASP A 52 -4.01 -6.76 20.19
N PRO A 53 -4.72 -5.83 20.85
CA PRO A 53 -4.56 -5.58 22.29
C PRO A 53 -4.97 -6.79 23.16
N ARG A 54 -5.67 -7.77 22.59
CA ARG A 54 -6.08 -8.98 23.32
C ARG A 54 -5.01 -10.08 23.25
N ASN A 55 -4.07 -9.96 22.32
CA ASN A 55 -2.99 -10.91 22.12
C ASN A 55 -1.72 -10.17 21.64
N GLU A 56 -1.23 -9.29 22.49
CA GLU A 56 -0.14 -8.36 22.18
C GLU A 56 1.18 -9.06 21.82
N HIS A 57 1.43 -10.24 22.41
CA HIS A 57 2.67 -11.01 22.19
C HIS A 57 2.64 -11.98 21.02
N ARG A 58 1.53 -12.03 20.28
CA ARG A 58 1.35 -12.99 19.18
C ARG A 58 2.40 -12.84 18.07
N LEU A 59 2.82 -11.60 17.80
CA LEU A 59 3.73 -11.27 16.70
C LEU A 59 5.17 -11.03 17.17
N ASP A 60 5.48 -11.16 18.47
CA ASP A 60 6.82 -10.84 19.00
C ASP A 60 7.95 -11.56 18.28
N ARG A 61 7.79 -12.85 17.98
CA ARG A 61 8.80 -13.65 17.27
C ARG A 61 8.98 -13.19 15.81
N GLU A 62 7.89 -12.83 15.16
CA GLU A 62 7.90 -12.35 13.77
C GLU A 62 8.55 -10.96 13.71
N ILE A 63 8.19 -10.08 14.64
CA ILE A 63 8.79 -8.75 14.78
C ILE A 63 10.29 -8.85 15.03
N LEU A 64 10.72 -9.75 15.94
CA LEU A 64 12.12 -9.94 16.24
C LEU A 64 12.91 -10.41 14.99
N ARG A 65 12.38 -11.38 14.24
CA ARG A 65 13.00 -11.84 12.99
C ARG A 65 13.13 -10.71 11.97
N MET A 66 12.06 -9.93 11.76
CA MET A 66 12.12 -8.76 10.87
C MET A 66 13.22 -7.79 11.29
N GLN A 67 13.37 -7.53 12.59
CA GLN A 67 14.42 -6.64 13.11
C GLN A 67 15.82 -7.23 12.91
N GLU A 68 16.00 -8.55 13.11
CA GLU A 68 17.25 -9.27 12.84
C GLU A 68 17.61 -9.22 11.35
N ASP A 69 16.61 -9.27 10.45
CA ASP A 69 16.76 -9.13 9.00
C ASP A 69 16.95 -7.66 8.55
N GLY A 70 17.04 -6.73 9.51
CA GLY A 70 17.34 -5.32 9.26
C GLY A 70 16.15 -4.47 8.82
N TRP A 71 14.92 -4.84 9.20
CA TRP A 71 13.75 -4.00 9.02
C TRP A 71 13.58 -3.02 10.19
N LEU A 72 13.21 -1.79 9.91
CA LEU A 72 12.68 -0.86 10.90
C LEU A 72 11.21 -1.17 11.15
N VAL A 73 10.93 -1.95 12.19
CA VAL A 73 9.56 -2.35 12.53
C VAL A 73 8.91 -1.30 13.41
N LYS A 74 7.79 -0.76 12.96
CA LYS A 74 6.92 0.17 13.68
C LYS A 74 5.65 -0.54 14.09
N THR A 75 5.41 -0.63 15.38
CA THR A 75 4.24 -1.30 15.94
C THR A 75 3.23 -0.28 16.49
N LYS A 76 1.95 -0.57 16.31
CA LYS A 76 0.87 0.22 16.88
C LYS A 76 -0.19 -0.68 17.50
N MET A 77 -0.52 -0.40 18.75
CA MET A 77 -1.62 -1.07 19.43
C MET A 77 -2.97 -0.61 18.85
N GLY A 78 -3.79 -1.58 18.43
CA GLY A 78 -5.15 -1.30 17.97
C GLY A 78 -6.12 -1.08 19.13
N ALA A 79 -7.31 -0.59 18.81
CA ALA A 79 -8.42 -0.49 19.75
C ALA A 79 -9.37 -1.69 19.58
N PRO A 80 -9.80 -2.36 20.66
CA PRO A 80 -10.71 -3.48 20.58
C PRO A 80 -12.09 -3.03 20.05
N ARG A 81 -12.75 -3.89 19.27
CA ARG A 81 -14.12 -3.69 18.77
C ARG A 81 -15.11 -4.59 19.50
N PRO A 82 -16.39 -4.18 19.58
CA PRO A 82 -17.45 -5.00 20.20
C PRO A 82 -17.69 -6.34 19.48
N ASP A 83 -17.41 -6.40 18.18
CA ASP A 83 -17.56 -7.60 17.33
C ASP A 83 -16.44 -8.64 17.52
N GLY A 84 -15.55 -8.41 18.46
CA GLY A 84 -14.41 -9.30 18.73
C GLY A 84 -13.19 -9.05 17.83
N GLY A 85 -13.24 -8.06 16.92
CA GLY A 85 -12.09 -7.59 16.16
C GLY A 85 -11.31 -6.49 16.87
N PHE A 86 -10.35 -5.88 16.18
CA PHE A 86 -9.72 -4.63 16.59
C PHE A 86 -9.56 -3.69 15.40
N LYS A 87 -9.46 -2.40 15.68
CA LYS A 87 -9.18 -1.38 14.67
C LYS A 87 -7.83 -0.75 14.97
N CYS A 88 -7.00 -0.65 13.94
CA CYS A 88 -5.73 0.05 14.01
C CYS A 88 -5.59 0.93 12.77
N ASN A 89 -5.16 2.16 12.95
CA ASN A 89 -4.92 3.11 11.85
C ASN A 89 -3.41 3.22 11.60
N VAL A 90 -2.73 2.09 11.40
CA VAL A 90 -1.30 2.05 11.11
C VAL A 90 -0.99 2.66 9.75
N ASP A 91 -1.95 2.59 8.82
CA ASP A 91 -1.87 3.12 7.45
C ASP A 91 -1.60 4.62 7.43
N VAL A 92 -2.24 5.35 8.36
CA VAL A 92 -2.03 6.81 8.50
C VAL A 92 -0.61 7.12 8.96
N GLU A 93 -0.06 6.35 9.91
CA GLU A 93 1.33 6.51 10.34
C GLU A 93 2.29 6.17 9.21
N MET A 94 2.04 5.06 8.50
CA MET A 94 2.82 4.69 7.33
C MET A 94 2.78 5.80 6.27
N ALA A 95 1.61 6.36 5.97
CA ALA A 95 1.46 7.43 4.98
C ALA A 95 2.27 8.68 5.35
N ILE A 96 2.24 9.08 6.63
CA ILE A 96 3.02 10.22 7.13
C ILE A 96 4.51 9.93 7.02
N ASP A 97 4.96 8.76 7.45
CA ASP A 97 6.36 8.37 7.44
C ASP A 97 6.92 8.24 6.02
N VAL A 98 6.16 7.67 5.09
CA VAL A 98 6.54 7.58 3.67
C VAL A 98 6.82 8.97 3.12
N ILE A 99 5.94 9.93 3.39
CA ILE A 99 6.11 11.31 2.94
C ILE A 99 7.33 11.95 3.63
N ALA A 100 7.40 11.90 4.96
CA ALA A 100 8.46 12.52 5.74
C ALA A 100 9.84 11.96 5.36
N PHE A 101 9.99 10.63 5.35
CA PHE A 101 11.23 9.98 4.97
C PHE A 101 11.68 10.34 3.54
N THR A 102 10.71 10.39 2.61
CA THR A 102 11.02 10.75 1.22
C THR A 102 11.53 12.18 1.10
N TYR A 103 11.02 13.11 1.90
CA TYR A 103 11.52 14.48 1.93
C TYR A 103 12.92 14.60 2.51
N ASP A 104 13.21 13.84 3.57
CA ASP A 104 14.47 13.94 4.30
C ASP A 104 15.59 13.15 3.62
N ALA A 105 15.33 11.88 3.31
CA ALA A 105 16.33 10.95 2.76
C ALA A 105 16.46 11.02 1.23
N LYS A 106 15.44 11.55 0.53
CA LYS A 106 15.39 11.72 -0.93
C LYS A 106 15.76 10.43 -1.68
N PRO A 107 15.04 9.32 -1.49
CA PRO A 107 15.24 8.11 -2.27
C PRO A 107 14.90 8.35 -3.74
N ASP A 108 15.54 7.60 -4.63
CA ASP A 108 15.21 7.63 -6.07
C ASP A 108 13.94 6.83 -6.37
N ILE A 109 13.71 5.78 -5.56
CA ILE A 109 12.57 4.88 -5.69
C ILE A 109 11.96 4.64 -4.30
N VAL A 110 10.65 4.70 -4.23
CA VAL A 110 9.85 4.27 -3.08
C VAL A 110 9.02 3.06 -3.49
N VAL A 111 9.10 1.97 -2.73
CA VAL A 111 8.26 0.79 -2.90
C VAL A 111 7.25 0.74 -1.77
N ILE A 112 5.97 0.71 -2.10
CA ILE A 112 4.86 0.55 -1.15
C ILE A 112 4.29 -0.85 -1.32
N VAL A 113 4.38 -1.66 -0.27
CA VAL A 113 3.83 -3.02 -0.23
C VAL A 113 2.46 -2.97 0.42
N SER A 114 1.46 -2.71 -0.39
CA SER A 114 0.03 -2.74 -0.02
C SER A 114 -0.83 -2.74 -1.28
N GLY A 115 -2.02 -3.34 -1.20
CA GLY A 115 -3.05 -3.26 -2.24
C GLY A 115 -4.09 -2.17 -1.99
N ASP A 116 -3.99 -1.46 -0.86
CA ASP A 116 -5.02 -0.54 -0.40
C ASP A 116 -5.03 0.78 -1.20
N GLN A 117 -6.22 1.16 -1.68
CA GLN A 117 -6.43 2.40 -2.42
C GLN A 117 -6.13 3.67 -1.61
N ASP A 118 -6.16 3.60 -0.29
CA ASP A 118 -5.92 4.76 0.58
C ASP A 118 -4.51 5.33 0.40
N PHE A 119 -3.56 4.50 -0.04
CA PHE A 119 -2.22 4.94 -0.41
C PHE A 119 -2.13 5.68 -1.76
N ALA A 120 -3.18 5.71 -2.57
CA ALA A 120 -3.15 6.36 -3.89
C ALA A 120 -2.81 7.86 -3.78
N ALA A 121 -3.32 8.54 -2.74
CA ALA A 121 -3.00 9.95 -2.50
C ALA A 121 -1.52 10.17 -2.16
N VAL A 122 -0.92 9.25 -1.39
CA VAL A 122 0.51 9.27 -1.05
C VAL A 122 1.35 9.08 -2.31
N VAL A 123 1.03 8.07 -3.11
CA VAL A 123 1.72 7.76 -4.38
C VAL A 123 1.71 8.97 -5.31
N ARG A 124 0.54 9.57 -5.52
CA ARG A 124 0.37 10.78 -6.35
C ARG A 124 1.24 11.91 -5.84
N LYS A 125 1.22 12.15 -4.52
CA LYS A 125 1.98 13.23 -3.89
C LYS A 125 3.49 13.09 -4.07
N LEU A 126 4.03 11.89 -3.98
CA LEU A 126 5.44 11.62 -4.21
C LEU A 126 5.82 11.76 -5.68
N ARG A 127 4.97 11.28 -6.60
CA ARG A 127 5.19 11.40 -8.04
C ARG A 127 5.18 12.85 -8.52
N GLU A 128 4.32 13.71 -7.96
CA GLU A 128 4.35 15.16 -8.20
C GLU A 128 5.71 15.79 -7.86
N ARG A 129 6.47 15.15 -6.99
CA ARG A 129 7.82 15.55 -6.58
C ARG A 129 8.95 14.90 -7.37
N GLY A 130 8.61 14.13 -8.39
CA GLY A 130 9.57 13.47 -9.26
C GLY A 130 10.14 12.16 -8.69
N VAL A 131 9.59 11.63 -7.59
CA VAL A 131 9.99 10.35 -7.02
C VAL A 131 9.30 9.22 -7.78
N ARG A 132 10.06 8.20 -8.18
CA ARG A 132 9.49 6.99 -8.74
C ARG A 132 8.84 6.16 -7.62
N VAL A 133 7.54 5.86 -7.72
CA VAL A 133 6.83 5.05 -6.73
C VAL A 133 6.35 3.77 -7.39
N GLU A 134 6.75 2.64 -6.82
CA GLU A 134 6.32 1.31 -7.24
C GLU A 134 5.43 0.70 -6.16
N VAL A 135 4.38 0.01 -6.58
CA VAL A 135 3.46 -0.70 -5.70
C VAL A 135 3.74 -2.19 -5.82
N ALA A 136 3.93 -2.86 -4.68
CA ALA A 136 4.12 -4.30 -4.62
C ALA A 136 2.90 -4.95 -3.96
N ALA A 137 2.25 -5.87 -4.66
CA ALA A 137 1.06 -6.58 -4.16
C ALA A 137 0.78 -7.83 -5.00
N PHE A 138 -0.16 -8.64 -4.53
CA PHE A 138 -0.76 -9.68 -5.36
C PHE A 138 -1.75 -9.04 -6.35
N PRO A 139 -1.77 -9.48 -7.63
CA PRO A 139 -2.58 -8.85 -8.67
C PRO A 139 -4.07 -8.75 -8.37
N GLU A 140 -4.63 -9.75 -7.69
CA GLU A 140 -6.04 -9.81 -7.32
C GLU A 140 -6.42 -8.99 -6.08
N ASN A 141 -5.43 -8.52 -5.33
CA ASN A 141 -5.65 -7.77 -4.07
C ASN A 141 -5.30 -6.29 -4.19
N VAL A 142 -4.80 -5.86 -5.34
CA VAL A 142 -4.41 -4.47 -5.54
C VAL A 142 -5.54 -3.65 -6.16
N SER A 143 -5.82 -2.49 -5.57
CA SER A 143 -6.80 -1.55 -6.11
C SER A 143 -6.33 -0.95 -7.44
N HIS A 144 -7.24 -0.90 -8.42
CA HIS A 144 -7.00 -0.23 -9.70
C HIS A 144 -6.67 1.25 -9.54
N ILE A 145 -7.27 1.90 -8.56
CA ILE A 145 -7.00 3.32 -8.24
C ILE A 145 -5.54 3.49 -7.84
N LEU A 146 -5.04 2.62 -6.97
CA LEU A 146 -3.64 2.65 -6.53
C LEU A 146 -2.67 2.36 -7.68
N LEU A 147 -2.96 1.37 -8.51
CA LEU A 147 -2.14 1.00 -9.68
C LEU A 147 -2.05 2.13 -10.70
N ASN A 148 -3.13 2.86 -10.95
CA ASN A 148 -3.15 3.97 -11.90
C ASN A 148 -2.26 5.13 -11.44
N GLU A 149 -2.09 5.31 -10.14
CA GLU A 149 -1.20 6.31 -9.58
C GLU A 149 0.26 5.86 -9.54
N ALA A 150 0.55 4.55 -9.56
CA ALA A 150 1.91 4.03 -9.44
C ALA A 150 2.76 4.27 -10.69
N SER A 151 4.08 4.38 -10.52
CA SER A 151 5.05 4.42 -11.62
C SER A 151 5.39 3.03 -12.14
N GLY A 152 5.18 2.00 -11.33
CA GLY A 152 5.44 0.60 -11.64
C GLY A 152 4.73 -0.33 -10.67
N PHE A 153 4.65 -1.60 -11.04
CA PHE A 153 4.05 -2.65 -10.24
C PHE A 153 5.01 -3.83 -10.07
N ILE A 154 5.17 -4.27 -8.85
CA ILE A 154 5.93 -5.47 -8.48
C ILE A 154 4.90 -6.55 -8.13
N ASN A 155 4.84 -7.61 -8.94
CA ASN A 155 3.94 -8.72 -8.68
C ASN A 155 4.54 -9.66 -7.63
N LEU A 156 3.94 -9.70 -6.44
CA LEU A 156 4.40 -10.56 -5.35
C LEU A 156 4.14 -12.06 -5.61
N GLU A 157 3.17 -12.41 -6.46
CA GLU A 157 2.97 -13.80 -6.86
C GLU A 157 4.26 -14.39 -7.47
N LYS A 158 4.94 -13.63 -8.34
CA LYS A 158 6.22 -14.05 -8.91
C LYS A 158 7.31 -14.25 -7.87
N TYR A 159 7.36 -13.40 -6.85
CA TYR A 159 8.30 -13.57 -5.73
C TYR A 159 8.13 -14.93 -5.06
N PHE A 160 6.89 -15.32 -4.78
CA PHE A 160 6.63 -16.61 -4.13
C PHE A 160 6.83 -17.80 -5.07
N GLU A 161 6.55 -17.67 -6.37
CA GLU A 161 6.84 -18.68 -7.40
C GLU A 161 8.34 -18.94 -7.52
N GLU A 162 9.15 -17.89 -7.67
CA GLU A 162 10.60 -17.96 -7.81
C GLU A 162 11.27 -18.51 -6.55
N ALA A 163 10.72 -18.21 -5.37
CA ALA A 163 11.19 -18.73 -4.10
C ALA A 163 10.77 -20.21 -3.85
N GLY A 164 10.03 -20.86 -4.79
CA GLY A 164 9.56 -22.24 -4.66
C GLY A 164 8.60 -22.46 -3.48
N ARG A 165 7.89 -21.38 -3.07
CA ARG A 165 7.02 -21.38 -1.87
C ARG A 165 5.56 -21.73 -2.17
N PHE A 166 5.18 -21.82 -3.46
CA PHE A 166 3.93 -22.47 -3.84
C PHE A 166 4.12 -23.97 -3.76
N HIS A 167 3.51 -24.63 -2.81
CA HIS A 167 3.33 -26.05 -2.86
C HIS A 167 2.37 -26.35 -4.01
N GLU A 168 2.86 -26.94 -5.08
CA GLU A 168 1.99 -27.61 -6.03
C GLU A 168 1.20 -28.64 -5.21
N SER A 169 -0.13 -28.46 -5.11
CA SER A 169 -1.01 -29.52 -4.66
C SER A 169 -0.81 -30.65 -5.66
N ASP A 170 -0.23 -31.74 -5.18
CA ASP A 170 0.05 -32.96 -5.91
C ASP A 170 -1.28 -33.61 -6.33
N ASP A 171 -1.86 -33.11 -7.41
CA ASP A 171 -2.90 -33.79 -8.16
C ASP A 171 -2.20 -34.54 -9.29
N GLY A 172 -1.87 -35.81 -8.95
CA GLY A 172 -1.19 -36.71 -9.86
C GLY A 172 -1.93 -36.88 -11.20
N SER A 173 -1.45 -36.19 -12.21
CA SER A 173 -1.63 -36.60 -13.60
C SER A 173 -0.41 -36.17 -14.43
N GLU A 174 0.50 -37.13 -14.62
CA GLU A 174 1.57 -37.02 -15.60
C GLU A 174 0.99 -36.84 -17.00
N SER A 175 1.25 -35.70 -17.63
CA SER A 175 1.23 -35.62 -19.08
C SER A 175 2.44 -34.79 -19.52
N GLY A 176 3.41 -35.50 -20.11
CA GLY A 176 4.60 -34.93 -20.69
C GLY A 176 4.26 -33.97 -21.84
N GLY A 177 4.76 -32.76 -21.71
CA GLY A 177 4.75 -31.73 -22.75
C GLY A 177 5.92 -30.80 -22.54
N ASP A 178 6.75 -30.68 -23.58
CA ASP A 178 7.92 -29.79 -23.58
C ASP A 178 7.57 -28.36 -23.14
N PRO A 179 8.39 -27.69 -22.34
CA PRO A 179 8.18 -26.29 -21.96
C PRO A 179 8.48 -25.39 -23.16
N LYS A 180 7.46 -25.08 -23.94
CA LYS A 180 7.52 -23.92 -24.84
C LYS A 180 7.47 -22.67 -23.99
N ALA A 181 8.53 -21.85 -24.06
CA ALA A 181 8.58 -20.53 -23.50
C ALA A 181 7.32 -19.73 -23.86
N VAL A 182 6.43 -19.56 -22.89
CA VAL A 182 5.29 -18.64 -23.01
C VAL A 182 5.85 -17.26 -22.70
N GLU A 183 6.09 -16.46 -23.74
CA GLU A 183 6.30 -15.01 -23.59
C GLU A 183 5.05 -14.45 -22.91
N SER A 184 5.12 -14.23 -21.60
CA SER A 184 4.08 -13.56 -20.85
C SER A 184 4.02 -12.09 -21.31
N GLU A 185 2.90 -11.70 -21.94
CA GLU A 185 2.65 -10.28 -22.24
C GLU A 185 2.85 -9.45 -20.95
N PRO A 186 3.51 -8.27 -21.03
CA PRO A 186 3.70 -7.42 -19.86
C PRO A 186 2.37 -7.14 -19.15
N PHE A 187 2.32 -7.32 -17.84
CA PHE A 187 1.12 -7.15 -17.01
C PHE A 187 0.33 -5.87 -17.36
N PHE A 188 1.00 -4.73 -17.56
CA PHE A 188 0.37 -3.48 -17.96
C PHE A 188 -0.38 -3.56 -19.30
N LYS A 189 0.03 -4.43 -20.22
CA LYS A 189 -0.64 -4.60 -21.51
C LYS A 189 -1.91 -5.43 -21.37
N LYS A 190 -1.86 -6.45 -20.51
CA LYS A 190 -3.01 -7.28 -20.14
C LYS A 190 -4.02 -6.50 -19.32
N PHE A 191 -3.52 -5.70 -18.38
CA PHE A 191 -4.28 -4.81 -17.53
C PHE A 191 -5.02 -3.71 -18.30
N ARG A 192 -4.37 -3.03 -19.25
CA ARG A 192 -5.03 -2.07 -20.18
C ARG A 192 -6.12 -2.72 -21.03
N LYS A 193 -6.00 -4.01 -21.35
CA LYS A 193 -7.07 -4.73 -22.07
C LYS A 193 -8.28 -5.00 -21.18
N LEU A 194 -8.08 -5.25 -19.89
CA LEU A 194 -9.15 -5.44 -18.91
C LEU A 194 -9.91 -4.12 -18.67
N LEU A 195 -9.22 -3.01 -18.44
CA LEU A 195 -9.85 -1.69 -18.26
C LEU A 195 -10.71 -1.26 -19.47
N LYS A 196 -10.30 -1.62 -20.69
CA LYS A 196 -11.10 -1.32 -21.90
C LYS A 196 -12.34 -2.20 -22.07
N LYS A 197 -12.48 -3.24 -21.26
CA LYS A 197 -13.64 -4.15 -21.33
C LYS A 197 -14.76 -3.65 -20.42
N ASP A 198 -14.43 -3.06 -19.29
CA ASP A 198 -15.39 -2.50 -18.34
C ASP A 198 -16.03 -1.19 -18.85
N ASP A 199 -15.33 -0.40 -19.70
CA ASP A 199 -15.89 0.81 -20.34
C ASP A 199 -16.95 0.53 -21.41
N LYS A 200 -17.21 -0.74 -21.76
CA LYS A 200 -18.21 -1.09 -22.79
C LYS A 200 -19.55 -1.63 -22.25
N GLU A 201 -19.65 -1.85 -20.95
CA GLU A 201 -20.89 -2.36 -20.31
C GLU A 201 -21.63 -1.33 -19.47
N GLY A 202 -21.26 -0.07 -19.50
CA GLY A 202 -21.84 1.02 -18.73
C GLY A 202 -22.45 2.15 -19.53
N ASP A 203 -23.20 1.85 -20.63
CA ASP A 203 -24.10 2.84 -21.23
C ASP A 203 -25.55 2.55 -20.82
N GLY A 204 -25.86 2.96 -19.61
CA GLY A 204 -27.19 3.11 -19.05
C GLY A 204 -27.35 4.53 -18.56
N SER A 205 -27.71 5.42 -19.47
CA SER A 205 -28.10 6.78 -19.19
C SER A 205 -29.32 6.79 -18.28
N GLU A 206 -29.12 6.99 -16.97
CA GLU A 206 -30.17 7.52 -16.11
C GLU A 206 -29.98 9.04 -16.04
N ASP A 207 -30.91 9.73 -16.70
CA ASP A 207 -31.09 11.18 -16.67
C ASP A 207 -31.34 11.60 -15.20
N TYR A 208 -30.37 12.24 -14.60
CA TYR A 208 -30.53 12.92 -13.31
C TYR A 208 -31.01 14.33 -13.60
N GLU A 209 -32.34 14.56 -13.46
CA GLU A 209 -32.89 15.90 -13.39
C GLU A 209 -32.56 16.50 -12.00
N PRO A 210 -32.02 17.69 -11.92
CA PRO A 210 -31.86 18.38 -10.64
C PRO A 210 -33.23 18.92 -10.19
N ASP A 211 -33.67 18.48 -9.02
CA ASP A 211 -34.82 19.08 -8.32
C ASP A 211 -34.45 20.54 -7.95
N ASP A 212 -35.06 21.47 -8.68
CA ASP A 212 -35.26 22.85 -8.27
C ASP A 212 -36.40 22.88 -7.26
N ASP A 213 -36.08 23.01 -5.97
CA ASP A 213 -37.07 23.55 -5.04
C ASP A 213 -36.45 24.08 -3.74
N VAL A 214 -36.77 25.34 -3.56
CA VAL A 214 -37.06 26.05 -2.29
C VAL A 214 -35.84 26.70 -1.60
N CYS A 215 -35.63 27.95 -2.01
CA CYS A 215 -35.16 29.00 -1.11
C CYS A 215 -36.36 29.49 -0.29
N ASP A 216 -36.39 29.22 0.98
CA ASP A 216 -37.23 29.98 1.94
C ASP A 216 -36.32 31.00 2.67
N GLU A 217 -36.65 32.25 2.41
CA GLU A 217 -36.24 33.42 3.17
C GLU A 217 -36.81 33.36 4.59
N ASP A 218 -36.02 33.77 5.52
CA ASP A 218 -36.34 34.47 6.76
C ASP A 218 -35.46 34.00 7.92
N THR A 219 -34.47 34.78 8.28
CA THR A 219 -34.34 35.29 9.66
C THR A 219 -33.22 36.31 9.73
N ASP A 220 -33.70 37.51 9.91
CA ASP A 220 -33.02 38.70 10.39
C ASP A 220 -32.31 38.46 11.75
N GLY A 221 -31.13 39.06 11.91
CA GLY A 221 -30.65 39.47 13.22
C GLY A 221 -29.59 38.59 13.87
N LEU A 222 -28.38 39.08 13.82
CA LEU A 222 -27.47 39.34 14.93
C LEU A 222 -26.03 39.47 14.40
N ARG A 223 -25.67 40.69 14.06
CA ARG A 223 -24.24 41.08 14.04
C ARG A 223 -23.82 41.27 15.48
N GLU A 224 -22.91 40.48 15.97
CA GLU A 224 -22.03 40.87 17.09
C GLU A 224 -20.56 40.66 16.72
N GLU A 225 -19.87 41.74 16.86
CA GLU A 225 -18.45 41.95 16.73
C GLU A 225 -17.66 40.98 17.67
N CYS A 226 -16.69 40.29 17.14
CA CYS A 226 -15.59 39.75 17.92
C CYS A 226 -14.26 40.17 17.31
N THR A 227 -13.91 41.42 17.53
CA THR A 227 -12.53 41.84 17.54
C THR A 227 -11.93 41.41 18.88
N ARG A 228 -11.01 40.48 18.89
CA ARG A 228 -10.09 40.29 20.03
C ARG A 228 -8.68 40.07 19.51
N ASP A 229 -7.88 41.02 19.88
CA ASP A 229 -6.45 41.19 19.94
C ASP A 229 -5.62 39.90 19.96
N ILE A 230 -4.70 39.81 19.01
CA ILE A 230 -3.54 38.92 19.06
C ILE A 230 -2.38 39.73 19.67
N PRO A 231 -1.82 39.37 20.81
CA PRO A 231 -0.61 40.00 21.30
C PRO A 231 0.61 39.52 20.48
N ARG A 232 1.34 40.50 19.96
CA ARG A 232 2.71 40.30 19.49
C ARG A 232 3.66 40.17 20.66
N SER A 233 4.71 39.43 20.44
CA SER A 233 5.95 39.31 21.19
C SER A 233 6.01 38.22 22.25
N MET A 234 6.88 37.24 21.98
CA MET A 234 7.93 36.84 22.92
C MET A 234 9.10 36.23 22.15
N ASP A 235 10.17 37.01 22.07
CA ASP A 235 11.52 36.54 21.83
C ASP A 235 11.93 35.61 22.95
N TYR A 236 12.46 34.43 22.67
CA TYR A 236 13.36 33.71 23.54
C TYR A 236 14.44 33.00 22.73
N PHE A 237 15.66 33.29 23.06
CA PHE A 237 16.99 32.72 22.89
C PHE A 237 17.17 31.43 22.13
#